data_b865d716384832ccb88aabf86eb80af5
#
_entry.id   b865d716384832ccb88aabf86eb80af5
#
_cell.length_a   1.000
_cell.length_b   1.000
_cell.length_c   1.000
_cell.angle_alpha   90.00
_cell.angle_beta   90.00
_cell.angle_gamma   90.00
#
_symmetry.space_group_name_H-M   'P 1'
#
loop_
_entity.id
_entity.type
_entity.pdbx_description
1 polymer ?
#
loop_
_entity_poly.entity_id
_entity_poly.type
_entity_poly.pdbx_seq_one_letter_code
_entity_poly.pdbx_strand_id
1 'polypeptide(L)'
;IYTTLDLIGPDAPATAAPAGNCGSCDACQRACPTDAFPAPYQLDARRCISYLTIENKGPIPIEFRAAIGNRIYGCDDCLAVCPWNKFAQSAAAHRAFLPRAELVAPRLSDVLALDDAGFRALFAGSPIKRIGRNRMVRNAAIAAGNSGDKAMLPLLERLLADADPVVAEAAGWAIAMITRDVHPPRLAAL
;
A
#
# COMPACT_ATOMS: atom_id res chain seq x y z
N ILE A 1 -23.83 5.55 -3.83
CA ILE A 1 -23.66 6.61 -2.80
C ILE A 1 -25.03 7.21 -2.58
N TYR A 2 -25.50 7.25 -1.33
CA TYR A 2 -26.72 7.91 -0.94
C TYR A 2 -26.38 9.27 -0.33
N THR A 3 -27.10 10.32 -0.73
CA THR A 3 -26.90 11.67 -0.23
C THR A 3 -28.26 12.36 -0.05
N THR A 4 -28.33 13.27 0.90
CA THR A 4 -29.48 14.18 1.09
C THR A 4 -29.32 15.50 0.34
N LEU A 5 -28.21 15.66 -0.41
CA LEU A 5 -28.02 16.84 -1.25
C LEU A 5 -28.96 16.78 -2.44
N ASP A 6 -29.55 17.92 -2.78
CA ASP A 6 -30.33 18.08 -4.00
C ASP A 6 -29.35 18.17 -5.17
N LEU A 7 -29.11 17.02 -5.81
CA LEU A 7 -28.22 16.91 -6.95
C LEU A 7 -28.98 17.20 -8.24
N ILE A 8 -28.25 17.60 -9.27
CA ILE A 8 -28.77 17.86 -10.62
C ILE A 8 -29.63 16.68 -11.07
N GLY A 9 -30.87 16.95 -11.44
CA GLY A 9 -31.84 15.93 -11.85
C GLY A 9 -31.40 15.11 -13.05
N PRO A 10 -32.08 13.97 -13.32
CA PRO A 10 -31.70 13.00 -14.37
C PRO A 10 -31.74 13.57 -15.80
N ASP A 11 -32.40 14.70 -15.99
CA ASP A 11 -32.54 15.37 -17.29
C ASP A 11 -31.41 16.38 -17.61
N ALA A 12 -30.44 16.56 -16.70
CA ALA A 12 -29.27 17.35 -17.04
C ALA A 12 -28.47 16.61 -18.13
N PRO A 13 -28.18 17.25 -19.27
CA PRO A 13 -27.37 16.61 -20.31
C PRO A 13 -26.06 16.17 -19.67
N ALA A 14 -25.71 14.89 -19.85
CA ALA A 14 -24.42 14.38 -19.43
C ALA A 14 -23.37 15.26 -20.13
N THR A 15 -22.80 16.21 -19.39
CA THR A 15 -21.65 16.93 -19.91
C THR A 15 -20.60 15.87 -20.22
N ALA A 16 -20.19 15.77 -21.46
CA ALA A 16 -19.11 14.90 -21.86
C ALA A 16 -17.98 15.08 -20.85
N ALA A 17 -17.50 13.97 -20.28
CA ALA A 17 -16.37 14.05 -19.35
C ALA A 17 -15.28 14.90 -20.01
N PRO A 18 -14.79 15.96 -19.33
CA PRO A 18 -13.79 16.82 -19.93
C PRO A 18 -12.65 15.95 -20.43
N ALA A 19 -12.23 16.18 -21.68
CA ALA A 19 -11.09 15.48 -22.24
C ALA A 19 -9.94 15.54 -21.24
N GLY A 20 -9.32 14.38 -20.94
CA GLY A 20 -8.30 14.30 -19.90
C GLY A 20 -7.22 15.37 -20.11
N ASN A 21 -6.92 16.10 -19.04
CA ASN A 21 -5.98 17.23 -19.09
C ASN A 21 -4.51 16.80 -18.92
N CYS A 22 -4.23 15.50 -19.02
CA CYS A 22 -2.85 14.99 -18.89
C CYS A 22 -1.98 15.28 -20.14
N GLY A 23 -2.60 15.51 -21.31
CA GLY A 23 -1.87 15.73 -22.55
C GLY A 23 -0.90 14.57 -22.84
N SER A 24 0.36 14.89 -23.10
CA SER A 24 1.43 13.91 -23.31
C SER A 24 2.15 13.46 -22.03
N CYS A 25 1.66 13.87 -20.86
CA CYS A 25 2.29 13.52 -19.58
C CYS A 25 2.05 12.04 -19.24
N ASP A 26 3.13 11.32 -18.96
CA ASP A 26 3.15 9.89 -18.57
C ASP A 26 3.85 9.64 -17.23
N ALA A 27 4.07 10.69 -16.42
CA ALA A 27 4.84 10.61 -15.18
C ALA A 27 4.35 9.51 -14.23
N CYS A 28 3.02 9.36 -14.06
CA CYS A 28 2.44 8.32 -13.21
C CYS A 28 2.69 6.89 -13.74
N GLN A 29 2.76 6.72 -15.07
CA GLN A 29 3.06 5.44 -15.69
C GLN A 29 4.51 5.04 -15.42
N ARG A 30 5.46 5.95 -15.63
CA ARG A 30 6.89 5.71 -15.38
C ARG A 30 7.23 5.52 -13.90
N ALA A 31 6.47 6.14 -13.00
CA ALA A 31 6.71 6.05 -11.57
C ALA A 31 6.15 4.77 -10.93
N CYS A 32 5.33 4.00 -11.65
CA CYS A 32 4.69 2.82 -11.08
C CYS A 32 5.70 1.68 -10.89
N PRO A 33 5.99 1.24 -9.64
CA PRO A 33 7.02 0.22 -9.39
C PRO A 33 6.70 -1.16 -9.97
N THR A 34 5.42 -1.41 -10.31
CA THR A 34 4.92 -2.70 -10.78
C THR A 34 4.35 -2.64 -12.19
N ASP A 35 4.58 -1.53 -12.92
CA ASP A 35 4.06 -1.33 -14.27
C ASP A 35 2.56 -1.63 -14.38
N ALA A 36 1.79 -1.09 -13.43
CA ALA A 36 0.34 -1.33 -13.38
C ALA A 36 -0.45 -0.57 -14.45
N PHE A 37 0.19 0.30 -15.23
CA PHE A 37 -0.44 1.07 -16.30
C PHE A 37 -0.03 0.51 -17.67
N PRO A 38 -0.79 -0.40 -18.28
CA PRO A 38 -0.45 -0.97 -19.58
C PRO A 38 -0.57 0.04 -20.73
N ALA A 39 -1.36 1.09 -20.56
CA ALA A 39 -1.53 2.18 -21.50
C ALA A 39 -2.05 3.44 -20.79
N PRO A 40 -2.03 4.63 -21.45
CA PRO A 40 -2.64 5.83 -20.91
C PRO A 40 -4.10 5.59 -20.50
N TYR A 41 -4.47 6.08 -19.31
CA TYR A 41 -5.82 5.96 -18.73
C TYR A 41 -6.28 4.51 -18.46
N GLN A 42 -5.40 3.51 -18.52
CA GLN A 42 -5.70 2.13 -18.19
C GLN A 42 -4.89 1.68 -16.98
N LEU A 43 -5.55 0.97 -16.06
CA LEU A 43 -4.93 0.39 -14.86
C LEU A 43 -5.26 -1.09 -14.78
N ASP A 44 -4.24 -1.94 -14.70
CA ASP A 44 -4.39 -3.32 -14.25
C ASP A 44 -4.26 -3.38 -12.72
N ALA A 45 -5.39 -3.41 -12.04
CA ALA A 45 -5.44 -3.44 -10.58
C ALA A 45 -4.69 -4.65 -9.98
N ARG A 46 -4.59 -5.78 -10.70
CA ARG A 46 -3.88 -6.99 -10.22
C ARG A 46 -2.39 -6.75 -10.04
N ARG A 47 -1.85 -5.73 -10.68
CA ARG A 47 -0.45 -5.28 -10.56
C ARG A 47 -0.28 -4.12 -9.60
N CYS A 48 -1.37 -3.41 -9.26
CA CYS A 48 -1.33 -2.22 -8.42
C CYS A 48 -1.03 -2.55 -6.96
N ILE A 49 0.01 -1.95 -6.40
CA ILE A 49 0.42 -2.17 -5.00
C ILE A 49 -0.70 -1.81 -4.03
N SER A 50 -1.48 -0.75 -4.29
CA SER A 50 -2.65 -0.42 -3.47
C SER A 50 -3.65 -1.59 -3.43
N TYR A 51 -3.99 -2.17 -4.57
CA TYR A 51 -4.87 -3.34 -4.61
C TYR A 51 -4.25 -4.54 -3.89
N LEU A 52 -2.98 -4.84 -4.16
CA LEU A 52 -2.28 -5.99 -3.59
C LEU A 52 -2.19 -5.92 -2.06
N THR A 53 -1.96 -4.73 -1.50
CA THR A 53 -1.81 -4.54 -0.06
C THR A 53 -3.13 -4.36 0.69
N ILE A 54 -4.19 -3.88 0.02
CA ILE A 54 -5.47 -3.54 0.66
C ILE A 54 -6.56 -4.56 0.34
N GLU A 55 -6.75 -4.92 -0.93
CA GLU A 55 -7.90 -5.72 -1.36
C GLU A 55 -7.57 -7.22 -1.54
N ASN A 56 -6.37 -7.54 -2.01
CA ASN A 56 -5.98 -8.94 -2.23
C ASN A 56 -5.92 -9.70 -0.91
N LYS A 57 -6.72 -10.76 -0.78
CA LYS A 57 -6.80 -11.61 0.43
C LYS A 57 -5.77 -12.74 0.44
N GLY A 58 -5.32 -13.17 -0.74
CA GLY A 58 -4.36 -14.25 -0.89
C GLY A 58 -2.91 -13.81 -0.80
N PRO A 59 -1.96 -14.70 -1.10
CA PRO A 59 -0.55 -14.33 -1.20
C PRO A 59 -0.33 -13.25 -2.25
N ILE A 60 0.63 -12.38 -2.02
CA ILE A 60 1.08 -11.43 -3.04
C ILE A 60 2.02 -12.17 -4.00
N PRO A 61 1.83 -12.06 -5.32
CA PRO A 61 2.70 -12.71 -6.28
C PRO A 61 4.17 -12.34 -6.08
N ILE A 62 5.06 -13.32 -6.18
CA ILE A 62 6.49 -13.17 -5.85
C ILE A 62 7.15 -12.09 -6.71
N GLU A 63 6.76 -11.97 -7.96
CA GLU A 63 7.29 -10.99 -8.91
C GLU A 63 7.07 -9.53 -8.49
N PHE A 64 6.06 -9.24 -7.64
CA PHE A 64 5.79 -7.88 -7.18
C PHE A 64 6.42 -7.55 -5.82
N ARG A 65 6.84 -8.57 -5.04
CA ARG A 65 7.25 -8.35 -3.64
C ARG A 65 8.44 -7.41 -3.51
N ALA A 66 9.45 -7.55 -4.37
CA ALA A 66 10.60 -6.65 -4.35
C ALA A 66 10.21 -5.20 -4.70
N ALA A 67 9.34 -5.03 -5.71
CA ALA A 67 8.87 -3.71 -6.15
C ALA A 67 7.96 -3.02 -5.11
N ILE A 68 7.30 -3.78 -4.22
CA ILE A 68 6.52 -3.22 -3.11
C ILE A 68 7.40 -2.41 -2.15
N GLY A 69 8.67 -2.83 -1.96
CA GLY A 69 9.57 -2.15 -1.05
C GLY A 69 9.05 -2.17 0.38
N ASN A 70 8.93 -0.99 1.00
CA ASN A 70 8.44 -0.81 2.37
C ASN A 70 6.95 -0.43 2.47
N ARG A 71 6.18 -0.56 1.39
CA ARG A 71 4.75 -0.18 1.36
C ARG A 71 3.90 -1.27 2.00
N ILE A 72 3.34 -1.00 3.18
CA ILE A 72 2.53 -1.97 3.94
C ILE A 72 1.03 -1.74 3.81
N TYR A 73 0.61 -0.56 3.38
CA TYR A 73 -0.79 -0.21 3.16
C TYR A 73 -0.91 0.87 2.10
N GLY A 74 -1.30 0.49 0.89
CA GLY A 74 -1.44 1.42 -0.22
C GLY A 74 -0.10 1.76 -0.90
N CYS A 75 -0.22 2.59 -1.93
CA CYS A 75 0.90 3.12 -2.70
C CYS A 75 0.40 4.36 -3.44
N ASP A 76 1.02 5.48 -3.23
CA ASP A 76 0.63 6.76 -3.82
C ASP A 76 1.67 7.31 -4.80
N ASP A 77 2.63 6.48 -5.27
CA ASP A 77 3.71 6.91 -6.16
C ASP A 77 3.18 7.62 -7.42
N CYS A 78 2.13 7.08 -8.03
CA CYS A 78 1.50 7.69 -9.21
C CYS A 78 0.82 9.04 -8.90
N LEU A 79 0.32 9.20 -7.67
CA LEU A 79 -0.27 10.46 -7.22
C LEU A 79 0.83 11.47 -6.86
N ALA A 80 1.90 11.02 -6.18
CA ALA A 80 2.98 11.88 -5.71
C ALA A 80 3.69 12.61 -6.87
N VAL A 81 3.89 11.93 -8.01
CA VAL A 81 4.56 12.51 -9.19
C VAL A 81 3.63 13.33 -10.08
N CYS A 82 2.33 13.38 -9.78
CA CYS A 82 1.36 14.05 -10.63
C CYS A 82 1.56 15.57 -10.60
N PRO A 83 1.78 16.23 -11.75
CA PRO A 83 1.95 17.69 -11.80
C PRO A 83 0.74 18.48 -11.28
N TRP A 84 -0.44 17.86 -11.24
CA TRP A 84 -1.65 18.48 -10.70
C TRP A 84 -1.62 18.66 -9.19
N ASN A 85 -0.71 18.01 -8.46
CA ASN A 85 -0.50 18.22 -7.03
C ASN A 85 -0.19 19.68 -6.66
N LYS A 86 0.35 20.47 -7.60
CA LYS A 86 0.58 21.90 -7.38
C LYS A 86 -0.69 22.69 -7.06
N PHE A 87 -1.85 22.15 -7.41
CA PHE A 87 -3.15 22.74 -7.12
C PHE A 87 -3.81 22.15 -5.87
N ALA A 88 -3.22 21.11 -5.26
CA ALA A 88 -3.73 20.53 -4.04
C ALA A 88 -3.62 21.54 -2.90
N GLN A 89 -4.71 21.71 -2.18
CA GLN A 89 -4.73 22.56 -1.00
C GLN A 89 -3.96 21.88 0.14
N SER A 90 -3.27 22.68 0.95
CA SER A 90 -2.52 22.18 2.08
C SER A 90 -3.44 21.36 3.00
N ALA A 91 -2.97 20.18 3.43
CA ALA A 91 -3.61 19.35 4.43
C ALA A 91 -3.85 20.09 5.77
N ALA A 92 -3.17 21.21 6.01
CA ALA A 92 -3.41 22.07 7.18
C ALA A 92 -4.86 22.59 7.26
N ALA A 93 -5.57 22.70 6.13
CA ALA A 93 -6.99 23.09 6.10
C ALA A 93 -7.92 22.00 6.68
N HIS A 94 -7.45 20.73 6.75
CA HIS A 94 -8.24 19.58 7.15
C HIS A 94 -7.55 18.76 8.24
N ARG A 95 -7.34 19.39 9.39
CA ARG A 95 -6.62 18.78 10.54
C ARG A 95 -7.18 17.42 10.96
N ALA A 96 -8.47 17.17 10.73
CA ALA A 96 -9.11 15.88 11.02
C ALA A 96 -8.55 14.71 10.19
N PHE A 97 -7.90 14.98 9.05
CA PHE A 97 -7.29 13.96 8.19
C PHE A 97 -5.79 13.76 8.45
N LEU A 98 -5.20 14.54 9.36
CA LEU A 98 -3.80 14.30 9.72
C LEU A 98 -3.66 12.94 10.43
N PRO A 99 -2.58 12.20 10.15
CA PRO A 99 -2.35 10.92 10.79
C PRO A 99 -2.18 11.08 12.30
N ARG A 100 -2.64 10.10 13.06
CA ARG A 100 -2.34 10.02 14.49
C ARG A 100 -0.83 9.85 14.67
N ALA A 101 -0.26 10.43 15.74
CA ALA A 101 1.19 10.46 15.96
C ALA A 101 1.84 9.07 15.90
N GLU A 102 1.17 8.06 16.49
CA GLU A 102 1.63 6.66 16.52
C GLU A 102 1.58 5.96 15.15
N LEU A 103 0.91 6.55 14.15
CA LEU A 103 0.79 6.01 12.80
C LEU A 103 1.61 6.78 11.76
N VAL A 104 2.31 7.83 12.14
CA VAL A 104 3.16 8.60 11.21
C VAL A 104 4.32 7.75 10.69
N ALA A 105 4.99 7.00 11.58
CA ALA A 105 6.10 6.13 11.24
C ALA A 105 6.17 4.95 12.23
N PRO A 106 5.21 4.00 12.17
CA PRO A 106 5.22 2.85 13.05
C PRO A 106 6.44 1.98 12.76
N ARG A 107 7.05 1.44 13.81
CA ARG A 107 8.16 0.50 13.64
C ARG A 107 7.64 -0.78 13.00
N LEU A 108 8.39 -1.29 12.03
CA LEU A 108 8.03 -2.53 11.34
C LEU A 108 7.95 -3.71 12.31
N SER A 109 8.83 -3.76 13.31
CA SER A 109 8.80 -4.76 14.39
C SER A 109 7.48 -4.75 15.16
N ASP A 110 6.92 -3.58 15.44
CA ASP A 110 5.68 -3.45 16.19
C ASP A 110 4.48 -3.96 15.36
N VAL A 111 4.51 -3.69 14.05
CA VAL A 111 3.47 -4.19 13.14
C VAL A 111 3.54 -5.72 12.98
N LEU A 112 4.75 -6.30 12.89
CA LEU A 112 4.96 -7.74 12.81
C LEU A 112 4.52 -8.48 14.09
N ALA A 113 4.61 -7.82 15.24
CA ALA A 113 4.25 -8.39 16.54
C ALA A 113 2.74 -8.33 16.85
N LEU A 114 1.92 -7.71 16.00
CA LEU A 114 0.49 -7.53 16.26
C LEU A 114 -0.26 -8.87 16.27
N ASP A 115 -0.99 -9.10 17.34
CA ASP A 115 -2.11 -10.03 17.38
C ASP A 115 -3.41 -9.34 16.90
N ASP A 116 -4.51 -10.07 16.86
CA ASP A 116 -5.79 -9.52 16.39
C ASP A 116 -6.34 -8.43 17.33
N ALA A 117 -6.14 -8.56 18.64
CA ALA A 117 -6.59 -7.59 19.62
C ALA A 117 -5.78 -6.29 19.52
N GLY A 118 -4.46 -6.39 19.45
CA GLY A 118 -3.56 -5.26 19.24
C GLY A 118 -3.81 -4.54 17.92
N PHE A 119 -4.02 -5.29 16.84
CA PHE A 119 -4.39 -4.72 15.53
C PHE A 119 -5.69 -3.93 15.62
N ARG A 120 -6.74 -4.49 16.22
CA ARG A 120 -8.03 -3.81 16.34
C ARG A 120 -7.97 -2.56 17.22
N ALA A 121 -7.16 -2.59 18.26
CA ALA A 121 -6.95 -1.44 19.13
C ALA A 121 -6.17 -0.33 18.41
N LEU A 122 -5.04 -0.68 17.79
CA LEU A 122 -4.17 0.28 17.10
C LEU A 122 -4.90 0.99 15.96
N PHE A 123 -5.68 0.26 15.16
CA PHE A 123 -6.36 0.79 13.98
C PHE A 123 -7.84 1.10 14.20
N ALA A 124 -8.29 1.20 15.46
CA ALA A 124 -9.65 1.64 15.78
C ALA A 124 -9.95 3.02 15.17
N GLY A 125 -11.11 3.16 14.53
CA GLY A 125 -11.51 4.41 13.85
C GLY A 125 -10.73 4.74 12.58
N SER A 126 -9.86 3.85 12.11
CA SER A 126 -9.07 4.01 10.88
C SER A 126 -9.60 3.11 9.76
N PRO A 127 -9.54 3.53 8.49
CA PRO A 127 -9.86 2.66 7.34
C PRO A 127 -8.94 1.43 7.26
N ILE A 128 -7.76 1.47 7.85
CA ILE A 128 -6.81 0.35 7.91
C ILE A 128 -7.42 -0.87 8.61
N LYS A 129 -8.30 -0.65 9.62
CA LYS A 129 -8.98 -1.74 10.33
C LYS A 129 -9.71 -2.70 9.39
N ARG A 130 -10.16 -2.24 8.25
CA ARG A 130 -10.91 -3.02 7.25
C ARG A 130 -10.12 -4.20 6.67
N ILE A 131 -8.80 -4.08 6.57
CA ILE A 131 -8.00 -5.15 5.96
C ILE A 131 -7.78 -6.35 6.87
N GLY A 132 -7.91 -6.17 8.18
CA GLY A 132 -7.64 -7.20 9.17
C GLY A 132 -6.15 -7.41 9.45
N ARG A 133 -5.87 -8.07 10.59
CA ARG A 133 -4.51 -8.35 11.06
C ARG A 133 -3.69 -9.13 10.03
N ASN A 134 -4.23 -10.17 9.45
CA ASN A 134 -3.47 -11.09 8.61
C ASN A 134 -2.89 -10.40 7.36
N ARG A 135 -3.68 -9.57 6.66
CA ARG A 135 -3.16 -8.80 5.51
C ARG A 135 -2.11 -7.77 5.92
N MET A 136 -2.31 -7.11 7.07
CA MET A 136 -1.33 -6.15 7.60
C MET A 136 0.00 -6.83 7.89
N VAL A 137 -0.02 -7.94 8.63
CA VAL A 137 1.20 -8.69 9.01
C VAL A 137 1.86 -9.34 7.78
N ARG A 138 1.09 -9.88 6.83
CA ARG A 138 1.60 -10.35 5.53
C ARG A 138 2.39 -9.24 4.81
N ASN A 139 1.82 -8.04 4.71
CA ASN A 139 2.46 -6.92 4.03
C ASN A 139 3.72 -6.46 4.78
N ALA A 140 3.66 -6.41 6.10
CA ALA A 140 4.80 -6.08 6.95
C ALA A 140 5.93 -7.12 6.84
N ALA A 141 5.61 -8.42 6.71
CA ALA A 141 6.60 -9.46 6.48
C ALA A 141 7.33 -9.25 5.14
N ILE A 142 6.60 -8.92 4.07
CA ILE A 142 7.21 -8.60 2.77
C ILE A 142 8.13 -7.37 2.89
N ALA A 143 7.69 -6.32 3.56
CA ALA A 143 8.51 -5.13 3.78
C ALA A 143 9.77 -5.45 4.61
N ALA A 144 9.67 -6.34 5.61
CA ALA A 144 10.82 -6.83 6.38
C ALA A 144 11.82 -7.58 5.51
N GLY A 145 11.34 -8.46 4.62
CA GLY A 145 12.19 -9.15 3.65
C GLY A 145 12.94 -8.17 2.73
N ASN A 146 12.25 -7.14 2.26
CA ASN A 146 12.84 -6.10 1.41
C ASN A 146 13.86 -5.22 2.16
N SER A 147 13.72 -5.05 3.48
CA SER A 147 14.64 -4.24 4.28
C SER A 147 16.02 -4.88 4.42
N GLY A 148 16.12 -6.20 4.32
CA GLY A 148 17.34 -6.96 4.59
C GLY A 148 17.80 -6.89 6.05
N ASP A 149 17.00 -6.34 6.95
CA ASP A 149 17.36 -6.18 8.36
C ASP A 149 17.27 -7.50 9.12
N LYS A 150 18.43 -8.05 9.50
CA LYS A 150 18.54 -9.29 10.24
C LYS A 150 17.88 -9.24 11.63
N ALA A 151 17.68 -8.05 12.19
CA ALA A 151 16.96 -7.89 13.46
C ALA A 151 15.49 -8.32 13.38
N MET A 152 14.93 -8.43 12.19
CA MET A 152 13.55 -8.90 11.98
C MET A 152 13.42 -10.43 12.02
N LEU A 153 14.51 -11.19 11.87
CA LEU A 153 14.48 -12.66 11.80
C LEU A 153 13.72 -13.32 12.96
N PRO A 154 13.94 -12.98 14.25
CA PRO A 154 13.23 -13.65 15.35
C PRO A 154 11.70 -13.44 15.30
N LEU A 155 11.24 -12.31 14.76
CA LEU A 155 9.81 -12.02 14.58
C LEU A 155 9.24 -12.84 13.41
N LEU A 156 9.95 -12.89 12.31
CA LEU A 156 9.55 -13.64 11.12
C LEU A 156 9.54 -15.16 11.38
N GLU A 157 10.51 -15.69 12.13
CA GLU A 157 10.55 -17.10 12.53
C GLU A 157 9.32 -17.51 13.35
N ARG A 158 8.85 -16.65 14.26
CA ARG A 158 7.60 -16.88 14.98
C ARG A 158 6.39 -16.91 14.05
N LEU A 159 6.38 -16.08 13.02
CA LEU A 159 5.28 -16.01 12.04
C LEU A 159 5.24 -17.23 11.09
N LEU A 160 6.28 -18.06 11.02
CA LEU A 160 6.22 -19.34 10.30
C LEU A 160 5.16 -20.30 10.87
N ALA A 161 4.84 -20.17 12.15
CA ALA A 161 3.80 -20.94 12.84
C ALA A 161 2.45 -20.16 12.93
N ASP A 162 2.27 -19.09 12.19
CA ASP A 162 1.01 -18.32 12.18
C ASP A 162 -0.15 -19.19 11.68
N ALA A 163 -1.31 -19.03 12.29
CA ALA A 163 -2.52 -19.76 11.91
C ALA A 163 -3.00 -19.45 10.48
N ASP A 164 -2.64 -18.27 9.94
CA ASP A 164 -2.94 -17.91 8.57
C ASP A 164 -1.79 -18.33 7.64
N PRO A 165 -2.01 -19.27 6.71
CA PRO A 165 -0.97 -19.78 5.83
C PRO A 165 -0.37 -18.70 4.91
N VAL A 166 -1.10 -17.63 4.61
CA VAL A 166 -0.60 -16.53 3.78
C VAL A 166 0.42 -15.69 4.56
N VAL A 167 0.22 -15.54 5.87
CA VAL A 167 1.18 -14.87 6.76
C VAL A 167 2.44 -15.72 6.90
N ALA A 168 2.29 -17.02 7.16
CA ALA A 168 3.42 -17.95 7.30
C ALA A 168 4.26 -18.02 6.00
N GLU A 169 3.61 -18.04 4.85
CA GLU A 169 4.28 -18.04 3.55
C GLU A 169 5.08 -16.75 3.32
N ALA A 170 4.48 -15.59 3.62
CA ALA A 170 5.15 -14.31 3.48
C ALA A 170 6.36 -14.19 4.42
N ALA A 171 6.26 -14.72 5.66
CA ALA A 171 7.37 -14.77 6.60
C ALA A 171 8.51 -15.67 6.09
N GLY A 172 8.20 -16.84 5.54
CA GLY A 172 9.19 -17.73 4.93
C GLY A 172 9.93 -17.08 3.77
N TRP A 173 9.21 -16.39 2.89
CA TRP A 173 9.82 -15.59 1.82
C TRP A 173 10.74 -14.50 2.37
N ALA A 174 10.29 -13.77 3.40
CA ALA A 174 11.07 -12.68 4.00
C ALA A 174 12.38 -13.18 4.62
N ILE A 175 12.34 -14.30 5.35
CA ILE A 175 13.53 -14.96 5.91
C ILE A 175 14.51 -15.30 4.78
N ALA A 176 14.00 -15.94 3.71
CA ALA A 176 14.84 -16.30 2.57
C ALA A 176 15.48 -15.07 1.90
N MET A 177 14.80 -13.95 1.85
CA MET A 177 15.35 -12.70 1.32
C MET A 177 16.44 -12.10 2.21
N ILE A 178 16.23 -12.10 3.54
CA ILE A 178 17.19 -11.54 4.50
C ILE A 178 18.44 -12.41 4.61
N THR A 179 18.30 -13.74 4.48
CA THR A 179 19.41 -14.70 4.63
C THR A 179 20.21 -14.90 3.34
N ARG A 180 19.68 -14.49 2.17
CA ARG A 180 20.46 -14.49 0.93
C ARG A 180 21.48 -13.35 1.00
N ASP A 181 22.74 -13.64 0.72
CA ASP A 181 23.81 -12.62 0.62
C ASP A 181 23.68 -11.69 -0.62
N VAL A 182 22.58 -11.78 -1.35
CA VAL A 182 22.28 -10.95 -2.52
C VAL A 182 21.26 -9.89 -2.13
N HIS A 183 21.75 -8.73 -1.73
CA HIS A 183 20.88 -7.55 -1.59
C HIS A 183 20.37 -7.12 -2.98
N PRO A 184 19.06 -6.97 -3.18
CA PRO A 184 18.58 -6.22 -4.33
C PRO A 184 19.17 -4.79 -4.28
N PRO A 185 19.47 -4.16 -5.43
CA PRO A 185 20.00 -2.81 -5.44
C PRO A 185 19.05 -1.90 -4.65
N ARG A 186 19.62 -1.14 -3.70
CA ARG A 186 18.86 -0.13 -2.94
C ARG A 186 18.25 0.81 -3.97
N LEU A 187 16.93 0.83 -4.06
CA LEU A 187 16.22 1.88 -4.79
C LEU A 187 16.66 3.21 -4.16
N ALA A 188 17.34 4.04 -4.95
CA ALA A 188 17.72 5.37 -4.51
C ALA A 188 16.46 6.10 -4.05
N ALA A 189 16.50 6.63 -2.83
CA ALA A 189 15.45 7.51 -2.35
C ALA A 189 15.38 8.73 -3.28
N LEU A 190 14.23 8.89 -3.96
CA LEU A 190 13.86 10.12 -4.67
C LEU A 190 13.33 11.14 -3.68
#